data_bcf6f142365e303446e4a2093b017f4a
#
_entry.id   bcf6f142365e303446e4a2093b017f4a
#
_cell.length_a   1.000
_cell.length_b   1.000
_cell.length_c   1.000
_cell.angle_alpha   90.00
_cell.angle_beta   90.00
_cell.angle_gamma   90.00
#
_symmetry.space_group_name_H-M   'P 1'
#
loop_
_entity.id
_entity.type
_entity.pdbx_description
1 polymer ?
#
loop_
_entity_poly.entity_id
_entity_poly.type
_entity_poly.pdbx_seq_one_letter_code
_entity_poly.pdbx_strand_id
1 'polypeptide(L)' 'MALKYVKTSKKEIIVFPESLGHDDFQYLHPVSAGFINMHYSPKQDKIVFACYGESKSLGLKSHEEDSRYAQIQLGEEW' A
#
# COMPACT_ATOMS: atom_id res chain seq x y z
N MET A 1 -10.82 4.34 9.16
CA MET A 1 -9.43 4.18 9.58
C MET A 1 -8.55 4.00 8.35
N ALA A 2 -7.53 4.83 8.22
CA ALA A 2 -6.63 4.73 7.08
C ALA A 2 -5.53 3.70 7.37
N LEU A 3 -5.16 2.94 6.36
CA LEU A 3 -4.01 2.06 6.42
C LEU A 3 -2.86 2.70 5.65
N LYS A 4 -1.66 2.42 6.10
CA LYS A 4 -0.43 2.85 5.43
C LYS A 4 0.21 1.67 4.72
N TYR A 5 1.05 1.97 3.74
CA TYR A 5 1.80 0.91 3.08
C TYR A 5 3.18 1.40 2.65
N VAL A 6 4.07 0.45 2.46
CA VAL A 6 5.33 0.66 1.74
C VAL A 6 5.44 -0.44 0.68
N LYS A 7 6.07 -0.12 -0.42
CA LYS A 7 6.43 -1.12 -1.44
C LYS A 7 7.94 -1.27 -1.42
N THR A 8 8.42 -2.49 -1.23
CA THR A 8 9.85 -2.76 -1.16
C THR A 8 10.49 -2.75 -2.55
N SER A 9 11.83 -2.77 -2.58
CA SER A 9 12.58 -2.86 -3.84
C SER A 9 12.27 -4.15 -4.61
N LYS A 10 11.74 -5.15 -3.93
CA LYS A 10 11.29 -6.41 -4.56
C LYS A 10 9.83 -6.37 -4.96
N LYS A 11 9.21 -5.19 -4.87
CA LYS A 11 7.81 -4.95 -5.26
C LYS A 11 6.79 -5.65 -4.35
N GLU A 12 7.16 -5.92 -3.11
CA GLU A 12 6.23 -6.45 -2.11
C GLU A 12 5.51 -5.28 -1.44
N ILE A 13 4.19 -5.42 -1.30
CA ILE A 13 3.36 -4.43 -0.59
C ILE A 13 3.23 -4.87 0.85
N ILE A 14 3.66 -4.01 1.77
CA ILE A 14 3.55 -4.23 3.20
C ILE A 14 2.55 -3.22 3.75
N VAL A 15 1.45 -3.71 4.32
CA VAL A 15 0.38 -2.88 4.85
C VAL A 15 0.46 -2.88 6.38
N PHE A 16 0.28 -1.71 6.97
CA PHE A 16 0.37 -1.57 8.42
C PHE A 16 -0.59 -0.47 8.90
N PRO A 17 -0.94 -0.50 10.22
CA PRO A 17 -1.85 0.50 10.77
C PRO A 17 -1.27 1.91 10.74
N GLU A 18 -2.14 2.91 10.69
CA GLU A 18 -1.70 4.32 10.70
C GLU A 18 -0.98 4.73 12.00
N SER A 19 -1.11 3.94 13.06
CA SER A 19 -0.41 4.20 14.32
C SER A 19 1.10 4.00 14.21
N LEU A 20 1.57 3.26 13.19
CA LEU A 20 2.99 3.08 12.92
C LEU A 20 3.43 4.09 11.86
N GLY A 21 4.69 4.49 11.92
CA GLY A 21 5.24 5.40 10.93
C GLY A 21 5.82 4.65 9.74
N HIS A 22 5.81 5.29 8.58
CA HIS A 22 6.46 4.71 7.39
C HIS A 22 7.94 4.44 7.64
N ASP A 23 8.60 5.31 8.43
CA ASP A 23 10.02 5.18 8.73
C ASP A 23 10.34 3.96 9.60
N ASP A 24 9.36 3.37 10.27
CA ASP A 24 9.53 2.11 10.99
C ASP A 24 9.85 0.96 10.04
N PHE A 25 9.56 1.13 8.76
CA PHE A 25 9.78 0.12 7.73
C PHE A 25 10.91 0.47 6.76
N GLN A 26 11.71 1.46 7.12
CA GLN A 26 12.83 1.93 6.28
C GLN A 26 13.84 0.81 6.00
N TYR A 27 13.99 -0.13 6.93
CA TYR A 27 14.93 -1.25 6.78
C TYR A 27 14.56 -2.17 5.61
N LEU A 28 13.35 -2.09 5.09
CA LEU A 28 12.91 -2.88 3.93
C LEU A 28 13.28 -2.24 2.59
N HIS A 29 13.96 -1.09 2.62
CA HIS A 29 14.36 -0.34 1.43
C HIS A 29 13.17 -0.05 0.51
N PRO A 30 12.15 0.67 1.01
CA PRO A 30 10.97 0.95 0.21
C PRO A 30 11.29 1.87 -0.97
N VAL A 31 10.60 1.64 -2.09
CA VAL A 31 10.73 2.46 -3.29
C VAL A 31 9.50 3.33 -3.50
N SER A 32 8.39 3.02 -2.85
CA SER A 32 7.21 3.86 -2.81
C SER A 32 6.48 3.65 -1.50
N ALA A 33 5.66 4.61 -1.12
CA ALA A 33 4.95 4.59 0.15
C ALA A 33 3.77 5.55 0.10
N GLY A 34 2.80 5.31 0.97
CA GLY A 34 1.63 6.15 1.07
C GLY A 34 0.56 5.50 1.93
N PHE A 35 -0.67 5.65 1.49
CA PHE A 35 -1.85 5.11 2.14
C PHE A 35 -2.56 4.13 1.22
N ILE A 36 -3.29 3.21 1.80
CA ILE A 36 -4.02 2.21 1.02
C ILE A 36 -5.43 2.09 1.57
N ASN A 37 -6.42 2.13 0.66
CA ASN A 37 -7.81 1.89 0.97
C ASN A 37 -8.23 0.57 0.37
N MET A 38 -9.19 -0.08 1.01
CA MET A 38 -9.83 -1.26 0.44
C MET A 38 -11.33 -1.07 0.52
N HIS A 39 -12.03 -1.50 -0.53
CA HIS A 39 -13.49 -1.46 -0.56
C HIS A 39 -14.02 -2.57 -1.44
N TYR A 40 -15.25 -2.99 -1.14
CA TYR A 40 -15.92 -3.99 -1.94
C TYR A 40 -16.49 -3.36 -3.21
N SER A 41 -16.21 -3.97 -4.35
CA SER A 41 -16.76 -3.55 -5.64
C SER A 41 -17.88 -4.50 -6.07
N PRO A 42 -19.14 -4.07 -6.05
CA PRO A 42 -20.25 -4.93 -6.50
C PRO A 42 -20.13 -5.35 -7.97
N LYS A 43 -19.57 -4.47 -8.80
CA LYS A 43 -19.40 -4.77 -10.23
C LYS A 43 -18.42 -5.90 -10.48
N GLN A 44 -17.38 -5.96 -9.68
CA GLN A 44 -16.32 -6.96 -9.83
C GLN A 44 -16.47 -8.11 -8.84
N ASP A 45 -17.39 -7.97 -7.89
CA ASP A 45 -17.63 -8.94 -6.82
C ASP A 45 -16.35 -9.33 -6.08
N LYS A 46 -15.57 -8.31 -5.73
CA LYS A 46 -14.31 -8.51 -5.01
C LYS A 46 -13.89 -7.25 -4.26
N ILE A 47 -12.92 -7.42 -3.38
CA ILE A 47 -12.28 -6.31 -2.68
C ILE A 47 -11.29 -5.64 -3.62
N VAL A 48 -11.37 -4.32 -3.72
CA VAL A 48 -10.48 -3.50 -4.55
C VAL A 48 -9.58 -2.68 -3.65
N PHE A 49 -8.29 -2.64 -3.99
CA PHE A 49 -7.28 -1.88 -3.25
C PHE A 49 -6.87 -0.65 -4.06
N ALA A 50 -6.76 0.48 -3.37
CA ALA A 50 -6.34 1.74 -3.97
C ALA A 50 -5.23 2.37 -3.14
N CYS A 51 -4.06 2.56 -3.74
CA CYS A 51 -2.92 3.21 -3.11
C CYS A 51 -2.87 4.67 -3.51
N TYR A 52 -2.53 5.55 -2.57
CA TYR A 52 -2.52 6.99 -2.81
C TYR A 52 -1.62 7.70 -1.80
N GLY A 53 -1.38 8.99 -2.04
CA GLY A 53 -0.69 9.84 -1.09
C GLY A 53 0.82 9.67 -1.08
N GLU A 54 1.42 10.03 0.04
CA GLU A 54 2.87 10.04 0.17
C GLU A 54 3.30 9.80 1.61
N SER A 55 4.57 9.48 1.80
CA SER A 55 5.21 9.41 3.10
C SER A 55 6.22 10.56 3.20
N LYS A 56 5.94 11.55 4.03
CA LYS A 56 6.85 12.67 4.23
C LYS A 56 8.12 12.24 4.95
N SER A 57 8.02 11.31 5.88
CA SER A 57 9.16 10.84 6.66
C SER A 57 10.19 10.11 5.80
N LEU A 58 9.75 9.41 4.75
CA LEU A 58 10.63 8.70 3.83
C LEU A 58 10.97 9.50 2.57
N GLY A 59 10.24 10.59 2.33
CA GLY A 59 10.39 11.34 1.09
C GLY A 59 9.92 10.56 -0.14
N LEU A 60 8.98 9.63 0.04
CA LEU A 60 8.47 8.78 -1.02
C LEU A 60 6.98 9.02 -1.22
N LYS A 61 6.52 8.80 -2.43
CA LYS A 61 5.10 8.90 -2.75
C LYS A 61 4.61 7.59 -3.36
N SER A 62 3.30 7.44 -3.44
CA SER A 62 2.71 6.29 -4.10
C SER A 62 2.96 6.36 -5.60
N HIS A 63 3.18 5.20 -6.21
CA HIS A 63 3.29 5.07 -7.67
C HIS A 63 1.97 4.59 -8.22
N GLU A 64 1.68 4.94 -9.47
CA GLU A 64 0.43 4.53 -10.11
C GLU A 64 0.24 3.01 -10.13
N GLU A 65 1.33 2.28 -10.24
CA GLU A 65 1.29 0.82 -10.29
C GLU A 65 1.07 0.15 -8.94
N ASP A 66 1.17 0.89 -7.84
CA ASP A 66 1.10 0.29 -6.51
C ASP A 66 -0.26 -0.35 -6.22
N SER A 67 -1.35 0.25 -6.68
CA SER A 67 -2.68 -0.33 -6.52
C SER A 67 -2.78 -1.68 -7.22
N ARG A 68 -2.12 -1.82 -8.35
CA ARG A 68 -2.10 -3.06 -9.12
C ARG A 68 -1.33 -4.16 -8.36
N TYR A 69 -0.16 -3.81 -7.81
CA TYR A 69 0.61 -4.77 -7.01
C TYR A 69 -0.16 -5.17 -5.76
N ALA A 70 -0.81 -4.22 -5.10
CA ALA A 70 -1.63 -4.52 -3.94
C ALA A 70 -2.77 -5.47 -4.31
N GLN A 71 -3.42 -5.25 -5.44
CA GLN A 71 -4.51 -6.09 -5.90
C GLN A 71 -4.03 -7.53 -6.15
N ILE A 72 -2.87 -7.69 -6.76
CA ILE A 72 -2.32 -9.00 -7.04
C ILE A 72 -1.92 -9.73 -5.75
N GLN A 73 -1.24 -9.03 -4.85
CA GLN A 73 -0.67 -9.64 -3.66
C GLN A 73 -1.69 -9.87 -2.54
N LEU A 74 -2.65 -8.96 -2.39
CA LEU A 74 -3.60 -8.98 -1.29
C LEU A 74 -4.98 -9.45 -1.71
N GLY A 75 -5.37 -9.14 -2.94
CA GLY A 75 -6.71 -9.44 -3.44
C GLY A 75 -7.02 -10.92 -3.57
N GLU A 76 -6.02 -11.73 -3.83
CA GLU A 76 -6.22 -13.17 -4.04
C GLU A 76 -6.53 -13.94 -2.75
N GLU A 77 -6.29 -13.31 -1.60
CA GLU A 77 -6.52 -13.94 -0.31
C GLU A 77 -7.93 -13.68 0.24
N TRP A 78 -8.75 -12.92 -0.49
CA TRP A 78 -10.09 -12.51 -0.02
C TRP A 78 -11.23 -13.22 -0.74
#